data_d58b4b2f0ed26f9999e8541b0d42953d
#
_entry.id   d58b4b2f0ed26f9999e8541b0d42953d
#
_cell.length_a   1.000
_cell.length_b   1.000
_cell.length_c   1.000
_cell.angle_alpha   90.00
_cell.angle_beta   90.00
_cell.angle_gamma   90.00
#
_symmetry.space_group_name_H-M   'P 1'
#
loop_
_entity.id
_entity.type
_entity.pdbx_description
1 polymer ?
#
loop_
_entity_poly.entity_id
_entity_poly.type
_entity_poly.pdbx_seq_one_letter_code
_entity_poly.pdbx_strand_id
1 'polypeptide(L)'
;MTSTAPQVRKVAVLGANGAMGSGGGELFAADGIETTFLARDHEKAREGLERAQSIAKSERVGDLVRLGTYDHDLAEAVAGADLIFEALAEELPLKQQFFERVDRCRRPDSIVATVSSGLSIAAMAAGRSDNFRRHFLGIHLFNPPNVITGCEVIPHAETNPAVVEFVVRFLEKRLGRKVIRTVDLPAFAGNRVGFKVMNEVAQAAAEHGVAFMDALIGPHTGRAMAPLATVDLVGWDVHRAIVDNVHANTRDEAHDAFRLPEYMARLLASGHLGDKTPQKGGFYRRVRDGQAVEVYVLDAARGEYRAAHDSIVDPPDFVARMKRLNRVGRYREAMAVMVGASGWEADLLRRIVLGYVSYGLNRVGEVVEAARDVDRIMGFGFNWAPPSVLVDLIGVKQTVSALESAKLPVPAVLLQHGSGPLFVEPHVDVGRFFVG
;
A
#
# COMPACT_ATOMS: atom_id res chain seq x y z
N MET A 1 15.27 -36.54 19.37
CA MET A 1 14.11 -35.64 19.57
C MET A 1 13.98 -34.79 18.30
N THR A 2 13.05 -35.10 17.46
CA THR A 2 12.77 -34.30 16.26
C THR A 2 12.21 -32.97 16.71
N SER A 3 13.03 -31.93 16.66
CA SER A 3 12.56 -30.55 16.84
C SER A 3 11.54 -30.30 15.73
N THR A 4 10.28 -30.38 16.07
CA THR A 4 9.22 -29.89 15.18
C THR A 4 9.48 -28.40 14.96
N ALA A 5 9.68 -28.00 13.70
CA ALA A 5 9.85 -26.60 13.34
C ALA A 5 8.70 -25.77 13.96
N PRO A 6 8.95 -24.58 14.48
CA PRO A 6 7.90 -23.73 15.04
C PRO A 6 6.77 -23.56 14.03
N GLN A 7 5.53 -23.68 14.51
CA GLN A 7 4.33 -23.55 13.67
C GLN A 7 3.38 -22.54 14.31
N VAL A 8 2.77 -21.69 13.51
CA VAL A 8 1.64 -20.85 13.95
C VAL A 8 0.37 -21.70 13.90
N ARG A 9 -0.21 -22.00 15.05
CA ARG A 9 -1.47 -22.75 15.21
C ARG A 9 -2.56 -21.89 15.81
N LYS A 10 -2.20 -20.88 16.60
CA LYS A 10 -3.11 -19.97 17.28
C LYS A 10 -2.70 -18.53 17.09
N VAL A 11 -3.66 -17.70 16.68
CA VAL A 11 -3.45 -16.26 16.48
C VAL A 11 -4.44 -15.47 17.35
N ALA A 12 -3.94 -14.44 18.03
CA ALA A 12 -4.77 -13.43 18.66
C ALA A 12 -4.76 -12.15 17.82
N VAL A 13 -5.93 -11.72 17.33
CA VAL A 13 -6.08 -10.51 16.52
C VAL A 13 -6.61 -9.37 17.39
N LEU A 14 -5.82 -8.33 17.58
CA LEU A 14 -6.23 -7.08 18.24
C LEU A 14 -6.78 -6.11 17.20
N GLY A 15 -7.93 -5.51 17.44
CA GLY A 15 -8.59 -4.62 16.48
C GLY A 15 -9.37 -5.38 15.40
N ALA A 16 -9.92 -6.55 15.73
CA ALA A 16 -10.56 -7.47 14.81
C ALA A 16 -11.76 -6.87 14.03
N ASN A 17 -12.41 -5.83 14.55
CA ASN A 17 -13.52 -5.12 13.88
C ASN A 17 -13.06 -4.15 12.76
N GLY A 18 -11.78 -3.80 12.69
CA GLY A 18 -11.20 -2.99 11.62
C GLY A 18 -11.03 -3.78 10.32
N ALA A 19 -10.88 -3.06 9.19
CA ALA A 19 -10.68 -3.70 7.87
C ALA A 19 -9.45 -4.60 7.83
N MET A 20 -8.33 -4.17 8.43
CA MET A 20 -7.09 -4.95 8.46
C MET A 20 -7.14 -6.08 9.49
N GLY A 21 -7.82 -5.87 10.63
CA GLY A 21 -7.99 -6.90 11.64
C GLY A 21 -8.90 -8.03 11.17
N SER A 22 -10.06 -7.71 10.60
CA SER A 22 -10.98 -8.72 10.03
C SER A 22 -10.38 -9.43 8.82
N GLY A 23 -9.73 -8.69 7.91
CA GLY A 23 -9.11 -9.28 6.72
C GLY A 23 -7.86 -10.11 7.02
N GLY A 24 -7.00 -9.67 7.96
CA GLY A 24 -5.86 -10.48 8.43
C GLY A 24 -6.32 -11.71 9.20
N GLY A 25 -7.32 -11.56 10.07
CA GLY A 25 -7.93 -12.67 10.80
C GLY A 25 -8.59 -13.69 9.89
N GLU A 26 -9.24 -13.24 8.83
CA GLU A 26 -9.78 -14.10 7.77
C GLU A 26 -8.67 -14.94 7.13
N LEU A 27 -7.56 -14.35 6.73
CA LEU A 27 -6.44 -15.08 6.14
C LEU A 27 -5.93 -16.20 7.05
N PHE A 28 -5.84 -15.97 8.36
CA PHE A 28 -5.40 -16.99 9.30
C PHE A 28 -6.43 -18.11 9.44
N ALA A 29 -7.70 -17.77 9.63
CA ALA A 29 -8.76 -18.75 9.78
C ALA A 29 -8.99 -19.57 8.49
N ALA A 30 -8.92 -18.95 7.32
CA ALA A 30 -9.02 -19.63 6.04
C ALA A 30 -7.88 -20.64 5.79
N ASP A 31 -6.69 -20.39 6.38
CA ASP A 31 -5.56 -21.31 6.37
C ASP A 31 -5.65 -22.41 7.46
N GLY A 32 -6.74 -22.51 8.19
CA GLY A 32 -6.98 -23.51 9.22
C GLY A 32 -6.32 -23.20 10.57
N ILE A 33 -6.05 -21.93 10.87
CA ILE A 33 -5.44 -21.47 12.12
C ILE A 33 -6.52 -21.05 13.11
N GLU A 34 -6.50 -21.58 14.34
CA GLU A 34 -7.37 -21.11 15.43
C GLU A 34 -7.11 -19.63 15.69
N THR A 35 -8.14 -18.79 15.55
CA THR A 35 -7.98 -17.34 15.61
C THR A 35 -8.91 -16.74 16.65
N THR A 36 -8.40 -15.94 17.59
CA THR A 36 -9.23 -15.19 18.54
C THR A 36 -9.36 -13.76 18.10
N PHE A 37 -10.58 -13.30 17.84
CA PHE A 37 -10.91 -11.93 17.50
C PHE A 37 -11.17 -11.13 18.75
N LEU A 38 -10.30 -10.15 19.04
CA LEU A 38 -10.41 -9.28 20.19
C LEU A 38 -10.82 -7.86 19.76
N ALA A 39 -11.85 -7.34 20.40
CA ALA A 39 -12.32 -5.98 20.24
C ALA A 39 -12.70 -5.38 21.62
N ARG A 40 -13.14 -4.12 21.68
CA ARG A 40 -13.53 -3.47 22.94
C ARG A 40 -14.76 -4.11 23.60
N ASP A 41 -15.65 -4.69 22.79
CA ASP A 41 -16.85 -5.38 23.22
C ASP A 41 -17.18 -6.55 22.27
N HIS A 42 -18.07 -7.46 22.69
CA HIS A 42 -18.45 -8.63 21.91
C HIS A 42 -19.20 -8.30 20.61
N GLU A 43 -19.93 -7.20 20.56
CA GLU A 43 -20.63 -6.76 19.36
C GLU A 43 -19.61 -6.38 18.28
N LYS A 44 -18.60 -5.61 18.64
CA LYS A 44 -17.49 -5.26 17.74
C LYS A 44 -16.69 -6.49 17.30
N ALA A 45 -16.44 -7.44 18.17
CA ALA A 45 -15.78 -8.69 17.78
C ALA A 45 -16.63 -9.48 16.76
N ARG A 46 -17.95 -9.49 16.93
CA ARG A 46 -18.89 -10.13 15.99
C ARG A 46 -18.94 -9.41 14.64
N GLU A 47 -18.99 -8.08 14.62
CA GLU A 47 -18.90 -7.30 13.37
C GLU A 47 -17.60 -7.67 12.59
N GLY A 48 -16.51 -7.91 13.30
CA GLY A 48 -15.24 -8.38 12.71
C GLY A 48 -15.38 -9.74 12.07
N LEU A 49 -16.04 -10.69 12.74
CA LEU A 49 -16.29 -12.02 12.20
C LEU A 49 -17.22 -11.98 10.98
N GLU A 50 -18.32 -11.26 11.03
CA GLU A 50 -19.25 -11.10 9.91
C GLU A 50 -18.55 -10.53 8.67
N ARG A 51 -17.67 -9.55 8.88
CA ARG A 51 -16.83 -9.01 7.81
C ARG A 51 -15.85 -10.06 7.27
N ALA A 52 -15.20 -10.82 8.12
CA ALA A 52 -14.27 -11.89 7.71
C ALA A 52 -15.00 -12.97 6.89
N GLN A 53 -16.19 -13.40 7.32
CA GLN A 53 -17.04 -14.34 6.59
C GLN A 53 -17.49 -13.78 5.23
N SER A 54 -17.85 -12.49 5.17
CA SER A 54 -18.18 -11.80 3.92
C SER A 54 -16.99 -11.74 2.95
N ILE A 55 -15.78 -11.49 3.46
CA ILE A 55 -14.54 -11.49 2.68
C ILE A 55 -14.26 -12.88 2.11
N ALA A 56 -14.32 -13.92 2.95
CA ALA A 56 -14.09 -15.31 2.56
C ALA A 56 -15.22 -15.88 1.70
N LYS A 57 -16.39 -15.24 1.66
CA LYS A 57 -17.64 -15.78 1.10
C LYS A 57 -17.97 -17.17 1.67
N SER A 58 -17.66 -17.38 2.95
CA SER A 58 -17.83 -18.66 3.64
C SER A 58 -18.07 -18.46 5.14
N GLU A 59 -19.12 -19.07 5.64
CA GLU A 59 -19.42 -19.11 7.09
C GLU A 59 -18.44 -20.00 7.86
N ARG A 60 -17.78 -20.95 7.20
CA ARG A 60 -16.84 -21.90 7.83
C ARG A 60 -15.62 -21.22 8.49
N VAL A 61 -15.28 -20.01 8.08
CA VAL A 61 -14.27 -19.22 8.79
C VAL A 61 -14.63 -19.06 10.27
N GLY A 62 -15.93 -18.96 10.59
CA GLY A 62 -16.42 -18.88 11.96
C GLY A 62 -16.11 -20.10 12.84
N ASP A 63 -15.94 -21.28 12.26
CA ASP A 63 -15.65 -22.51 13.01
C ASP A 63 -14.26 -22.44 13.71
N LEU A 64 -13.37 -21.59 13.19
CA LEU A 64 -12.00 -21.40 13.70
C LEU A 64 -11.80 -20.08 14.45
N VAL A 65 -12.87 -19.28 14.58
CA VAL A 65 -12.79 -17.95 15.22
C VAL A 65 -13.49 -17.96 16.58
N ARG A 66 -12.76 -17.63 17.62
CA ARG A 66 -13.31 -17.29 18.95
C ARG A 66 -13.46 -15.77 19.07
N LEU A 67 -14.53 -15.33 19.70
CA LEU A 67 -14.77 -13.90 19.98
C LEU A 67 -14.43 -13.59 21.42
N GLY A 68 -13.75 -12.45 21.64
CA GLY A 68 -13.40 -11.98 22.98
C GLY A 68 -13.27 -10.47 23.04
N THR A 69 -13.09 -9.98 24.27
CA THR A 69 -12.94 -8.56 24.57
C THR A 69 -11.58 -8.25 25.17
N TYR A 70 -11.16 -7.00 25.10
CA TYR A 70 -9.88 -6.60 25.71
C TYR A 70 -9.88 -6.68 27.23
N ASP A 71 -11.04 -6.54 27.87
CA ASP A 71 -11.12 -6.46 29.33
C ASP A 71 -11.16 -7.85 29.97
N HIS A 72 -11.78 -8.82 29.31
CA HIS A 72 -11.98 -10.14 29.91
C HIS A 72 -11.09 -11.23 29.30
N ASP A 73 -10.82 -11.17 27.99
CA ASP A 73 -10.27 -12.30 27.26
C ASP A 73 -8.81 -12.07 26.77
N LEU A 74 -8.32 -10.82 26.80
CA LEU A 74 -7.00 -10.46 26.25
C LEU A 74 -5.88 -11.33 26.82
N ALA A 75 -5.82 -11.48 28.15
CA ALA A 75 -4.73 -12.18 28.80
C ALA A 75 -4.69 -13.66 28.41
N GLU A 76 -5.84 -14.34 28.41
CA GLU A 76 -5.94 -15.75 27.99
C GLU A 76 -5.59 -15.93 26.52
N ALA A 77 -6.18 -15.11 25.64
CA ALA A 77 -5.96 -15.18 24.20
C ALA A 77 -4.50 -14.97 23.84
N VAL A 78 -3.84 -13.97 24.45
CA VAL A 78 -2.43 -13.64 24.20
C VAL A 78 -1.50 -14.71 24.77
N ALA A 79 -1.78 -15.24 25.98
CA ALA A 79 -1.01 -16.32 26.58
C ALA A 79 -1.10 -17.62 25.78
N GLY A 80 -2.20 -17.85 25.07
CA GLY A 80 -2.42 -19.02 24.22
C GLY A 80 -1.88 -18.91 22.80
N ALA A 81 -1.57 -17.69 22.32
CA ALA A 81 -1.23 -17.43 20.92
C ALA A 81 0.23 -17.70 20.58
N ASP A 82 0.48 -18.19 19.36
CA ASP A 82 1.81 -18.28 18.76
C ASP A 82 2.16 -16.96 18.05
N LEU A 83 1.15 -16.28 17.51
CA LEU A 83 1.25 -14.97 16.88
C LEU A 83 0.18 -14.03 17.43
N ILE A 84 0.58 -12.87 17.88
CA ILE A 84 -0.32 -11.76 18.23
C ILE A 84 -0.26 -10.76 17.07
N PHE A 85 -1.39 -10.57 16.39
CA PHE A 85 -1.53 -9.70 15.23
C PHE A 85 -2.31 -8.44 15.60
N GLU A 86 -1.63 -7.30 15.64
CA GLU A 86 -2.19 -6.03 16.08
C GLU A 86 -2.62 -5.19 14.88
N ALA A 87 -3.90 -4.78 14.85
CA ALA A 87 -4.55 -3.95 13.85
C ALA A 87 -5.43 -2.86 14.50
N LEU A 88 -4.94 -2.24 15.57
CA LEU A 88 -5.59 -1.12 16.27
C LEU A 88 -5.48 0.18 15.46
N ALA A 89 -6.14 1.24 15.93
CA ALA A 89 -6.01 2.57 15.35
C ALA A 89 -4.54 3.03 15.27
N GLU A 90 -4.22 3.82 14.25
CA GLU A 90 -2.85 4.27 13.94
C GLU A 90 -2.42 5.41 14.87
N GLU A 91 -2.40 5.11 16.17
CA GLU A 91 -2.07 6.01 17.27
C GLU A 91 -0.98 5.40 18.14
N LEU A 92 0.22 5.98 18.13
CA LEU A 92 1.38 5.44 18.84
C LEU A 92 1.13 5.21 20.34
N PRO A 93 0.54 6.16 21.11
CA PRO A 93 0.26 5.95 22.53
C PRO A 93 -0.70 4.78 22.79
N LEU A 94 -1.74 4.63 21.97
CA LEU A 94 -2.69 3.52 22.07
C LEU A 94 -2.00 2.18 21.84
N LYS A 95 -1.20 2.07 20.77
CA LYS A 95 -0.47 0.84 20.47
C LYS A 95 0.53 0.49 21.57
N GLN A 96 1.29 1.47 22.08
CA GLN A 96 2.23 1.25 23.19
C GLN A 96 1.52 0.74 24.46
N GLN A 97 0.34 1.26 24.77
CA GLN A 97 -0.47 0.83 25.91
C GLN A 97 -0.93 -0.64 25.76
N PHE A 98 -1.38 -1.01 24.55
CA PHE A 98 -1.75 -2.40 24.28
C PHE A 98 -0.53 -3.33 24.28
N PHE A 99 0.59 -2.92 23.72
CA PHE A 99 1.81 -3.74 23.74
C PHE A 99 2.36 -3.92 25.16
N GLU A 100 2.15 -2.98 26.07
CA GLU A 100 2.46 -3.19 27.49
C GLU A 100 1.60 -4.30 28.10
N ARG A 101 0.30 -4.33 27.81
CA ARG A 101 -0.59 -5.40 28.27
C ARG A 101 -0.21 -6.75 27.66
N VAL A 102 0.11 -6.77 26.35
CA VAL A 102 0.57 -7.97 25.64
C VAL A 102 1.88 -8.51 26.22
N ASP A 103 2.86 -7.66 26.47
CA ASP A 103 4.18 -8.05 26.99
C ASP A 103 4.09 -8.75 28.35
N ARG A 104 3.11 -8.31 29.18
CA ARG A 104 2.89 -8.90 30.53
C ARG A 104 2.31 -10.30 30.52
N CYS A 105 1.55 -10.69 29.47
CA CYS A 105 0.80 -11.96 29.47
C CYS A 105 1.17 -12.91 28.33
N ARG A 106 1.92 -12.48 27.31
CA ARG A 106 2.35 -13.36 26.22
C ARG A 106 3.36 -14.42 26.67
N ARG A 107 3.43 -15.52 25.95
CA ARG A 107 4.53 -16.49 26.11
C ARG A 107 5.85 -15.90 25.59
N PRO A 108 7.01 -16.31 26.15
CA PRO A 108 8.31 -15.81 25.70
C PRO A 108 8.63 -16.09 24.23
N ASP A 109 8.06 -17.14 23.65
CA ASP A 109 8.29 -17.61 22.29
C ASP A 109 7.25 -17.13 21.28
N SER A 110 6.17 -16.46 21.73
CA SER A 110 5.17 -15.92 20.84
C SER A 110 5.68 -14.68 20.09
N ILE A 111 5.29 -14.56 18.83
CA ILE A 111 5.63 -13.44 17.96
C ILE A 111 4.55 -12.37 18.10
N VAL A 112 4.96 -11.11 18.14
CA VAL A 112 4.05 -9.96 18.08
C VAL A 112 4.27 -9.20 16.79
N ALA A 113 3.21 -8.99 16.04
CA ALA A 113 3.26 -8.28 14.78
C ALA A 113 2.24 -7.13 14.74
N THR A 114 2.63 -6.00 14.23
CA THR A 114 1.73 -4.86 13.94
C THR A 114 1.48 -4.72 12.45
N VAL A 115 0.26 -4.35 12.06
CA VAL A 115 -0.09 -4.02 10.67
C VAL A 115 0.00 -2.52 10.38
N SER A 116 0.66 -1.76 11.25
CA SER A 116 0.85 -0.32 11.07
C SER A 116 1.40 0.02 9.69
N SER A 117 0.86 1.10 9.09
CA SER A 117 1.22 1.54 7.74
C SER A 117 2.23 2.69 7.70
N GLY A 118 2.59 3.26 8.85
CA GLY A 118 3.46 4.43 8.86
C GLY A 118 4.16 4.76 10.16
N LEU A 119 3.72 4.20 11.29
CA LEU A 119 4.40 4.40 12.58
C LEU A 119 5.66 3.56 12.65
N SER A 120 6.72 4.11 13.25
CA SER A 120 7.98 3.38 13.47
C SER A 120 7.77 2.13 14.34
N ILE A 121 8.26 1.00 13.87
CA ILE A 121 8.22 -0.28 14.57
C ILE A 121 9.07 -0.18 15.85
N ALA A 122 10.23 0.45 15.76
CA ALA A 122 11.10 0.68 16.92
C ALA A 122 10.41 1.55 17.99
N ALA A 123 9.70 2.61 17.58
CA ALA A 123 8.97 3.46 18.53
C ALA A 123 7.83 2.72 19.25
N MET A 124 7.15 1.81 18.56
CA MET A 124 6.11 0.96 19.17
C MET A 124 6.69 -0.04 20.19
N ALA A 125 7.89 -0.56 19.92
CA ALA A 125 8.59 -1.49 20.80
C ALA A 125 9.26 -0.81 22.02
N ALA A 126 9.39 0.52 22.00
CA ALA A 126 10.10 1.26 23.04
C ALA A 126 9.50 1.03 24.44
N GLY A 127 10.37 0.78 25.42
CA GLY A 127 9.97 0.53 26.80
C GLY A 127 9.37 -0.86 27.08
N ARG A 128 9.37 -1.76 26.09
CA ARG A 128 8.98 -3.18 26.28
C ARG A 128 10.17 -4.01 26.74
N SER A 129 9.88 -5.23 27.21
CA SER A 129 10.94 -6.16 27.63
C SER A 129 11.87 -6.51 26.47
N ASP A 130 13.12 -6.89 26.77
CA ASP A 130 14.08 -7.34 25.77
C ASP A 130 13.54 -8.52 24.95
N ASN A 131 12.83 -9.41 25.62
CA ASN A 131 12.22 -10.55 24.97
C ASN A 131 11.11 -10.11 23.99
N PHE A 132 10.26 -9.14 24.36
CA PHE A 132 9.26 -8.58 23.47
C PHE A 132 9.92 -7.97 22.24
N ARG A 133 10.91 -7.09 22.42
CA ARG A 133 11.59 -6.40 21.32
C ARG A 133 12.21 -7.38 20.32
N ARG A 134 12.76 -8.48 20.81
CA ARG A 134 13.33 -9.55 19.96
C ARG A 134 12.28 -10.33 19.16
N HIS A 135 11.02 -10.34 19.58
CA HIS A 135 9.93 -11.06 18.93
C HIS A 135 8.89 -10.12 18.29
N PHE A 136 9.21 -8.84 18.15
CA PHE A 136 8.33 -7.82 17.58
C PHE A 136 8.80 -7.35 16.21
N LEU A 137 7.84 -7.19 15.27
CA LEU A 137 8.10 -6.70 13.91
C LEU A 137 6.81 -6.17 13.29
N GLY A 138 6.93 -5.47 12.16
CA GLY A 138 5.81 -5.11 11.30
C GLY A 138 5.49 -6.22 10.29
N ILE A 139 4.20 -6.48 10.07
CA ILE A 139 3.66 -7.24 8.95
C ILE A 139 2.66 -6.33 8.24
N HIS A 140 3.15 -5.51 7.32
CA HIS A 140 2.30 -4.56 6.60
C HIS A 140 1.62 -5.23 5.42
N LEU A 141 0.32 -5.49 5.57
CA LEU A 141 -0.56 -6.00 4.53
C LEU A 141 -1.25 -4.85 3.79
N PHE A 142 -1.53 -5.04 2.51
CA PHE A 142 -2.29 -4.08 1.70
C PHE A 142 -3.77 -4.44 1.66
N ASN A 143 -4.63 -3.42 1.63
CA ASN A 143 -6.08 -3.59 1.68
C ASN A 143 -6.67 -3.75 0.26
N PRO A 144 -7.53 -4.75 0.00
CA PRO A 144 -7.96 -5.81 0.91
C PRO A 144 -6.96 -6.99 0.92
N PRO A 145 -6.58 -7.49 2.13
CA PRO A 145 -5.48 -8.46 2.27
C PRO A 145 -5.77 -9.84 1.67
N ASN A 146 -7.03 -10.22 1.47
CA ASN A 146 -7.41 -11.45 0.79
C ASN A 146 -7.17 -11.40 -0.73
N VAL A 147 -7.10 -10.21 -1.33
CA VAL A 147 -6.88 -10.01 -2.78
C VAL A 147 -5.44 -9.61 -3.07
N ILE A 148 -4.92 -8.67 -2.28
CA ILE A 148 -3.57 -8.13 -2.46
C ILE A 148 -2.56 -9.06 -1.81
N THR A 149 -1.65 -9.62 -2.61
CA THR A 149 -0.70 -10.61 -2.12
C THR A 149 0.63 -10.02 -1.64
N GLY A 150 0.94 -8.78 -2.01
CA GLY A 150 2.13 -8.06 -1.52
C GLY A 150 2.07 -7.88 -0.01
N CYS A 151 3.21 -8.03 0.64
CA CYS A 151 3.34 -7.90 2.09
C CYS A 151 4.75 -7.44 2.45
N GLU A 152 4.86 -6.43 3.30
CA GLU A 152 6.16 -6.00 3.84
C GLU A 152 6.38 -6.59 5.23
N VAL A 153 7.57 -7.12 5.45
CA VAL A 153 8.06 -7.53 6.78
C VAL A 153 9.10 -6.50 7.22
N ILE A 154 8.82 -5.83 8.32
CA ILE A 154 9.59 -4.69 8.81
C ILE A 154 10.17 -5.03 10.19
N PRO A 155 11.39 -5.57 10.28
CA PRO A 155 12.09 -5.70 11.55
C PRO A 155 12.60 -4.34 12.02
N HIS A 156 12.75 -4.17 13.33
CA HIS A 156 13.55 -3.11 13.91
C HIS A 156 14.92 -3.65 14.36
N ALA A 157 15.81 -2.78 14.80
CA ALA A 157 17.22 -3.14 15.09
C ALA A 157 17.41 -4.28 16.10
N GLU A 158 16.47 -4.49 17.02
CA GLU A 158 16.54 -5.54 18.04
C GLU A 158 15.76 -6.82 17.68
N THR A 159 15.01 -6.82 16.58
CA THR A 159 14.24 -8.01 16.13
C THR A 159 15.19 -9.18 15.86
N ASN A 160 14.92 -10.33 16.43
CA ASN A 160 15.74 -11.53 16.21
C ASN A 160 15.66 -11.97 14.73
N PRO A 161 16.78 -12.09 14.01
CA PRO A 161 16.79 -12.54 12.61
C PRO A 161 16.07 -13.88 12.40
N ALA A 162 16.14 -14.82 13.35
CA ALA A 162 15.44 -16.09 13.25
C ALA A 162 13.91 -15.93 13.26
N VAL A 163 13.39 -14.94 13.99
CA VAL A 163 11.96 -14.59 13.97
C VAL A 163 11.57 -14.01 12.62
N VAL A 164 12.39 -13.13 12.06
CA VAL A 164 12.17 -12.57 10.71
C VAL A 164 12.10 -13.69 9.67
N GLU A 165 13.09 -14.59 9.64
CA GLU A 165 13.13 -15.72 8.72
C GLU A 165 11.92 -16.65 8.87
N PHE A 166 11.49 -16.88 10.10
CA PHE A 166 10.30 -17.69 10.37
C PHE A 166 9.03 -17.02 9.83
N VAL A 167 8.84 -15.73 10.13
CA VAL A 167 7.66 -14.97 9.66
C VAL A 167 7.63 -14.90 8.13
N VAL A 168 8.74 -14.61 7.48
CA VAL A 168 8.83 -14.62 6.00
C VAL A 168 8.39 -15.96 5.44
N ARG A 169 8.94 -17.07 5.93
CA ARG A 169 8.54 -18.41 5.47
C ARG A 169 7.07 -18.72 5.75
N PHE A 170 6.55 -18.33 6.89
CA PHE A 170 5.14 -18.50 7.23
C PHE A 170 4.23 -17.76 6.25
N LEU A 171 4.51 -16.48 6.01
CA LEU A 171 3.74 -15.65 5.08
C LEU A 171 3.81 -16.18 3.64
N GLU A 172 5.01 -16.56 3.16
CA GLU A 172 5.18 -17.03 1.79
C GLU A 172 4.62 -18.44 1.55
N LYS A 173 4.96 -19.38 2.44
CA LYS A 173 4.68 -20.80 2.21
C LYS A 173 3.29 -21.22 2.63
N ARG A 174 2.73 -20.55 3.64
CA ARG A 174 1.46 -20.92 4.20
C ARG A 174 0.34 -19.96 3.75
N LEU A 175 0.59 -18.65 3.84
CA LEU A 175 -0.42 -17.65 3.47
C LEU A 175 -0.29 -17.16 2.01
N GLY A 176 0.65 -17.68 1.22
CA GLY A 176 0.80 -17.35 -0.20
C GLY A 176 1.16 -15.89 -0.48
N ARG A 177 1.81 -15.20 0.50
CA ARG A 177 2.17 -13.79 0.33
C ARG A 177 3.43 -13.63 -0.52
N LYS A 178 3.53 -12.52 -1.22
CA LYS A 178 4.76 -12.03 -1.85
C LYS A 178 5.46 -11.10 -0.87
N VAL A 179 6.37 -11.66 -0.09
CA VAL A 179 7.03 -10.94 1.01
C VAL A 179 8.19 -10.11 0.51
N ILE A 180 8.27 -8.89 1.02
CA ILE A 180 9.39 -7.96 0.84
C ILE A 180 9.91 -7.60 2.24
N ARG A 181 11.23 -7.63 2.42
CA ARG A 181 11.86 -7.11 3.64
C ARG A 181 12.15 -5.64 3.44
N THR A 182 11.68 -4.83 4.36
CA THR A 182 11.89 -3.39 4.33
C THR A 182 12.48 -2.89 5.65
N VAL A 183 13.18 -1.77 5.58
CA VAL A 183 13.72 -1.10 6.77
C VAL A 183 12.62 -0.29 7.45
N ASP A 184 12.68 -0.17 8.79
CA ASP A 184 11.78 0.69 9.60
C ASP A 184 12.08 2.18 9.32
N LEU A 185 11.59 2.66 8.18
CA LEU A 185 11.67 4.05 7.73
C LEU A 185 10.26 4.58 7.41
N PRO A 186 10.06 5.91 7.40
CA PRO A 186 8.75 6.50 7.17
C PRO A 186 8.04 5.95 5.93
N ALA A 187 6.84 5.42 6.12
CA ALA A 187 5.97 4.82 5.10
C ALA A 187 6.54 3.56 4.40
N PHE A 188 7.60 2.96 4.95
CA PHE A 188 8.26 1.74 4.44
C PHE A 188 8.65 1.86 2.95
N ALA A 189 8.48 0.83 2.13
CA ALA A 189 8.80 0.92 0.70
C ALA A 189 7.57 1.22 -0.16
N GLY A 190 6.52 0.43 -0.04
CA GLY A 190 5.35 0.53 -0.91
C GLY A 190 4.63 1.87 -0.79
N ASN A 191 4.27 2.24 0.42
CA ASN A 191 3.58 3.51 0.65
C ASN A 191 4.46 4.71 0.27
N ARG A 192 5.76 4.66 0.58
CA ARG A 192 6.68 5.74 0.22
C ARG A 192 6.70 5.99 -1.30
N VAL A 193 6.82 4.94 -2.11
CA VAL A 193 6.84 5.06 -3.57
C VAL A 193 5.44 5.40 -4.14
N GLY A 194 4.40 4.73 -3.68
CA GLY A 194 3.04 4.94 -4.18
C GLY A 194 2.48 6.32 -3.84
N PHE A 195 2.62 6.75 -2.59
CA PHE A 195 2.09 8.04 -2.13
C PHE A 195 2.88 9.24 -2.67
N LYS A 196 4.18 9.07 -2.97
CA LYS A 196 4.94 10.07 -3.73
C LYS A 196 4.24 10.40 -5.05
N VAL A 197 3.91 9.39 -5.83
CA VAL A 197 3.26 9.58 -7.14
C VAL A 197 1.86 10.15 -6.98
N MET A 198 1.05 9.59 -6.08
CA MET A 198 -0.32 10.03 -5.88
C MET A 198 -0.39 11.49 -5.42
N ASN A 199 0.49 11.91 -4.51
CA ASN A 199 0.52 13.28 -4.03
C ASN A 199 1.08 14.27 -5.07
N GLU A 200 2.07 13.86 -5.86
CA GLU A 200 2.57 14.66 -7.00
C GLU A 200 1.48 14.92 -8.04
N VAL A 201 0.64 13.90 -8.34
CA VAL A 201 -0.53 14.07 -9.21
C VAL A 201 -1.58 14.98 -8.55
N ALA A 202 -1.79 14.85 -7.24
CA ALA A 202 -2.69 15.73 -6.51
C ALA A 202 -2.20 17.20 -6.50
N GLN A 203 -0.89 17.43 -6.36
CA GLN A 203 -0.31 18.78 -6.50
C GLN A 203 -0.57 19.36 -7.90
N ALA A 204 -0.32 18.57 -8.96
CA ALA A 204 -0.54 18.99 -10.33
C ALA A 204 -2.03 19.23 -10.66
N ALA A 205 -2.94 18.54 -9.98
CA ALA A 205 -4.39 18.72 -10.18
C ALA A 205 -4.91 20.11 -9.78
N ALA A 206 -4.17 20.85 -8.94
CA ALA A 206 -4.49 22.23 -8.59
C ALA A 206 -4.43 23.18 -9.82
N GLU A 207 -3.49 22.93 -10.74
CA GLU A 207 -3.27 23.74 -11.94
C GLU A 207 -4.00 23.16 -13.16
N HIS A 208 -3.92 21.84 -13.34
CA HIS A 208 -4.36 21.18 -14.57
C HIS A 208 -5.75 20.54 -14.46
N GLY A 209 -6.32 20.44 -13.27
CA GLY A 209 -7.63 19.84 -13.01
C GLY A 209 -7.57 18.32 -12.79
N VAL A 210 -8.51 17.85 -11.96
CA VAL A 210 -8.61 16.44 -11.52
C VAL A 210 -8.84 15.49 -12.69
N ALA A 211 -9.87 15.76 -13.52
CA ALA A 211 -10.22 14.89 -14.65
C ALA A 211 -9.08 14.78 -15.67
N PHE A 212 -8.39 15.90 -15.95
CA PHE A 212 -7.25 15.93 -16.85
C PHE A 212 -6.09 15.08 -16.32
N MET A 213 -5.74 15.24 -15.05
CA MET A 213 -4.63 14.49 -14.45
C MET A 213 -4.87 12.99 -14.44
N ASP A 214 -6.07 12.54 -14.08
CA ASP A 214 -6.42 11.12 -14.11
C ASP A 214 -6.57 10.57 -15.54
N ALA A 215 -6.92 11.42 -16.52
CA ALA A 215 -6.90 11.03 -17.94
C ALA A 215 -5.47 10.90 -18.48
N LEU A 216 -4.55 11.78 -18.05
CA LEU A 216 -3.15 11.80 -18.45
C LEU A 216 -2.35 10.67 -17.81
N ILE A 217 -2.56 10.40 -16.49
CA ILE A 217 -1.80 9.40 -15.69
C ILE A 217 -2.69 8.18 -15.36
N GLY A 218 -3.49 7.73 -16.27
CA GLY A 218 -4.43 6.63 -16.05
C GLY A 218 -3.82 5.24 -16.24
N PRO A 219 -4.68 4.20 -16.31
CA PRO A 219 -4.27 2.79 -16.42
C PRO A 219 -3.31 2.48 -17.58
N HIS A 220 -3.36 3.24 -18.66
CA HIS A 220 -2.45 3.09 -19.81
C HIS A 220 -0.96 3.34 -19.46
N THR A 221 -0.66 3.87 -18.28
CA THR A 221 0.70 4.05 -17.76
C THR A 221 1.12 2.91 -16.81
N GLY A 222 0.37 1.80 -16.78
CA GLY A 222 0.68 0.65 -15.95
C GLY A 222 0.12 0.73 -14.53
N ARG A 223 -1.12 1.18 -14.37
CA ARG A 223 -1.80 1.29 -13.07
C ARG A 223 -3.19 0.67 -13.12
N ALA A 224 -3.60 -0.01 -12.05
CA ALA A 224 -4.95 -0.57 -11.97
C ALA A 224 -6.04 0.52 -11.98
N MET A 225 -5.75 1.65 -11.34
CA MET A 225 -6.63 2.82 -11.25
C MET A 225 -5.81 4.09 -11.46
N ALA A 226 -6.48 5.16 -11.87
CA ALA A 226 -5.88 6.49 -11.92
C ALA A 226 -5.51 6.97 -10.49
N PRO A 227 -4.46 7.78 -10.34
CA PRO A 227 -3.91 8.15 -9.03
C PRO A 227 -4.91 8.84 -8.10
N LEU A 228 -5.69 9.81 -8.59
CA LEU A 228 -6.61 10.56 -7.75
C LEU A 228 -7.83 9.71 -7.34
N ALA A 229 -8.32 8.86 -8.24
CA ALA A 229 -9.32 7.86 -7.89
C ALA A 229 -8.79 6.86 -6.85
N THR A 230 -7.50 6.52 -6.89
CA THR A 230 -6.86 5.68 -5.88
C THR A 230 -6.79 6.39 -4.52
N VAL A 231 -6.49 7.69 -4.48
CA VAL A 231 -6.49 8.47 -3.24
C VAL A 231 -7.89 8.51 -2.62
N ASP A 232 -8.96 8.64 -3.43
CA ASP A 232 -10.33 8.59 -2.92
C ASP A 232 -10.68 7.23 -2.31
N LEU A 233 -10.26 6.14 -2.94
CA LEU A 233 -10.45 4.77 -2.44
C LEU A 233 -9.72 4.53 -1.11
N VAL A 234 -8.48 4.99 -1.00
CA VAL A 234 -7.67 4.87 0.23
C VAL A 234 -8.24 5.74 1.35
N GLY A 235 -8.72 6.90 1.00
CA GLY A 235 -9.22 7.94 1.89
C GLY A 235 -8.18 9.04 2.14
N TRP A 236 -8.66 10.27 2.08
CA TRP A 236 -7.83 11.46 2.19
C TRP A 236 -7.16 11.62 3.57
N ASP A 237 -7.78 11.11 4.62
CA ASP A 237 -7.23 11.05 5.98
C ASP A 237 -5.97 10.17 6.04
N VAL A 238 -6.03 8.99 5.43
CA VAL A 238 -4.88 8.08 5.34
C VAL A 238 -3.81 8.65 4.43
N HIS A 239 -4.20 9.21 3.27
CA HIS A 239 -3.28 9.87 2.36
C HIS A 239 -2.49 10.97 3.08
N ARG A 240 -3.20 11.88 3.78
CA ARG A 240 -2.59 12.94 4.56
C ARG A 240 -1.61 12.41 5.61
N ALA A 241 -2.04 11.43 6.41
CA ALA A 241 -1.21 10.88 7.47
C ALA A 241 0.12 10.33 6.93
N ILE A 242 0.10 9.66 5.78
CA ILE A 242 1.29 9.08 5.16
C ILE A 242 2.20 10.19 4.58
N VAL A 243 1.65 11.12 3.80
CA VAL A 243 2.47 12.15 3.17
C VAL A 243 3.05 13.14 4.19
N ASP A 244 2.28 13.51 5.23
CA ASP A 244 2.76 14.36 6.33
C ASP A 244 3.89 13.67 7.10
N ASN A 245 3.76 12.36 7.38
CA ASN A 245 4.80 11.59 8.07
C ASN A 245 6.09 11.55 7.24
N VAL A 246 6.01 11.25 5.94
CA VAL A 246 7.19 11.22 5.06
C VAL A 246 7.80 12.62 4.94
N HIS A 247 7.00 13.65 4.70
CA HIS A 247 7.47 15.03 4.59
C HIS A 247 8.16 15.51 5.87
N ALA A 248 7.64 15.16 7.05
CA ALA A 248 8.25 15.55 8.32
C ALA A 248 9.58 14.85 8.61
N ASN A 249 9.71 13.58 8.22
CA ASN A 249 10.77 12.69 8.67
C ASN A 249 11.78 12.27 7.59
N THR A 250 11.66 12.74 6.35
CA THR A 250 12.63 12.48 5.28
C THR A 250 13.09 13.76 4.59
N ARG A 251 14.28 13.73 3.98
CA ARG A 251 14.87 14.85 3.23
C ARG A 251 15.58 14.30 1.99
N ASP A 252 14.84 13.50 1.22
CA ASP A 252 15.34 12.95 -0.03
C ASP A 252 15.02 13.86 -1.24
N GLU A 253 15.36 13.39 -2.42
CA GLU A 253 15.18 14.10 -3.70
C GLU A 253 13.73 14.40 -4.05
N ALA A 254 12.77 13.73 -3.40
CA ALA A 254 11.33 13.92 -3.64
C ALA A 254 10.60 14.58 -2.45
N HIS A 255 11.34 15.17 -1.50
CA HIS A 255 10.76 15.75 -0.29
C HIS A 255 9.54 16.66 -0.56
N ASP A 256 9.62 17.55 -1.54
CA ASP A 256 8.54 18.48 -1.87
C ASP A 256 7.31 17.77 -2.49
N ALA A 257 7.51 16.60 -3.11
CA ALA A 257 6.40 15.79 -3.62
C ALA A 257 5.49 15.23 -2.51
N PHE A 258 5.95 15.23 -1.26
CA PHE A 258 5.15 14.82 -0.10
C PHE A 258 4.44 15.99 0.61
N ARG A 259 4.55 17.21 0.13
CA ARG A 259 3.79 18.35 0.68
C ARG A 259 2.32 18.22 0.29
N LEU A 260 1.44 18.08 1.27
CA LEU A 260 0.00 18.01 1.01
C LEU A 260 -0.49 19.31 0.35
N PRO A 261 -1.26 19.25 -0.77
CA PRO A 261 -1.85 20.44 -1.38
C PRO A 261 -2.79 21.20 -0.42
N GLU A 262 -2.72 22.53 -0.43
CA GLU A 262 -3.54 23.36 0.47
C GLU A 262 -5.05 23.15 0.27
N TYR A 263 -5.51 22.94 -0.96
CA TYR A 263 -6.92 22.69 -1.20
C TYR A 263 -7.39 21.37 -0.56
N MET A 264 -6.53 20.33 -0.55
CA MET A 264 -6.83 19.09 0.17
C MET A 264 -6.90 19.33 1.68
N ALA A 265 -5.96 20.09 2.24
CA ALA A 265 -5.96 20.41 3.67
C ALA A 265 -7.25 21.11 4.09
N ARG A 266 -7.73 22.09 3.29
CA ARG A 266 -9.01 22.79 3.54
C ARG A 266 -10.23 21.88 3.49
N LEU A 267 -10.31 21.03 2.45
CA LEU A 267 -11.43 20.10 2.26
C LEU A 267 -11.45 19.00 3.32
N LEU A 268 -10.28 18.49 3.72
CA LEU A 268 -10.15 17.56 4.85
C LEU A 268 -10.70 18.16 6.15
N ALA A 269 -10.40 19.43 6.43
CA ALA A 269 -10.94 20.12 7.62
C ALA A 269 -12.46 20.21 7.60
N SER A 270 -13.10 20.21 6.42
CA SER A 270 -14.55 20.14 6.25
C SER A 270 -15.10 18.71 6.11
N GLY A 271 -14.26 17.70 6.30
CA GLY A 271 -14.66 16.29 6.38
C GLY A 271 -14.81 15.59 5.02
N HIS A 272 -14.09 16.03 3.99
CA HIS A 272 -13.98 15.32 2.72
C HIS A 272 -12.92 14.21 2.87
N LEU A 273 -13.35 12.95 2.81
CA LEU A 273 -12.47 11.78 3.01
C LEU A 273 -12.49 10.83 1.81
N GLY A 274 -12.86 11.28 0.64
CA GLY A 274 -13.00 10.42 -0.54
C GLY A 274 -14.20 9.48 -0.43
N ASP A 275 -14.01 8.24 -0.86
CA ASP A 275 -15.08 7.22 -0.87
C ASP A 275 -15.58 6.85 0.55
N LYS A 276 -14.85 7.20 1.61
CA LYS A 276 -15.29 7.04 3.01
C LYS A 276 -16.44 7.97 3.39
N THR A 277 -16.59 9.10 2.70
CA THR A 277 -17.67 10.07 2.90
C THR A 277 -18.38 10.36 1.57
N PRO A 278 -19.20 9.44 1.04
CA PRO A 278 -19.80 9.55 -0.30
C PRO A 278 -20.58 10.84 -0.53
N GLN A 279 -21.23 11.38 0.52
CA GLN A 279 -22.02 12.62 0.44
C GLN A 279 -21.14 13.86 0.21
N LYS A 280 -19.91 13.84 0.74
CA LYS A 280 -18.92 14.92 0.57
C LYS A 280 -17.98 14.66 -0.59
N GLY A 281 -17.57 13.39 -0.76
CA GLY A 281 -16.60 12.96 -1.77
C GLY A 281 -15.15 13.29 -1.43
N GLY A 282 -14.32 13.23 -2.45
CA GLY A 282 -12.91 13.60 -2.46
C GLY A 282 -12.58 14.30 -3.79
N PHE A 283 -11.76 13.70 -4.64
CA PHE A 283 -11.59 14.15 -6.02
C PHE A 283 -12.84 13.89 -6.86
N TYR A 284 -13.55 12.82 -6.50
CA TYR A 284 -14.82 12.44 -7.11
C TYR A 284 -15.89 12.33 -6.03
N ARG A 285 -17.11 12.74 -6.40
CA ARG A 285 -18.30 12.56 -5.57
C ARG A 285 -19.35 11.81 -6.40
N ARG A 286 -19.81 10.68 -5.87
CA ARG A 286 -20.83 9.85 -6.51
C ARG A 286 -22.16 10.02 -5.80
N VAL A 287 -23.14 10.58 -6.48
CA VAL A 287 -24.50 10.78 -5.97
C VAL A 287 -25.40 9.73 -6.61
N ARG A 288 -26.11 8.96 -5.77
CA ARG A 288 -27.10 7.98 -6.23
C ARG A 288 -28.48 8.62 -6.23
N ASP A 289 -29.13 8.57 -7.41
CA ASP A 289 -30.56 8.89 -7.55
C ASP A 289 -31.26 7.65 -8.14
N GLY A 290 -31.92 6.87 -7.26
CA GLY A 290 -32.48 5.58 -7.63
C GLY A 290 -31.41 4.58 -8.10
N GLN A 291 -31.52 4.14 -9.37
CA GLN A 291 -30.53 3.26 -10.00
C GLN A 291 -29.42 4.03 -10.73
N ALA A 292 -29.58 5.34 -10.95
CA ALA A 292 -28.58 6.17 -11.59
C ALA A 292 -27.48 6.59 -10.62
N VAL A 293 -26.25 6.65 -11.11
CA VAL A 293 -25.11 7.19 -10.38
C VAL A 293 -24.57 8.38 -11.16
N GLU A 294 -24.75 9.56 -10.60
CA GLU A 294 -24.11 10.77 -11.12
C GLU A 294 -22.74 10.94 -10.49
N VAL A 295 -21.75 11.23 -11.34
CA VAL A 295 -20.37 11.47 -10.91
C VAL A 295 -20.08 12.96 -11.06
N TYR A 296 -19.54 13.53 -10.00
CA TYR A 296 -19.06 14.90 -9.98
C TYR A 296 -17.55 14.89 -9.76
N VAL A 297 -16.85 15.83 -10.36
CA VAL A 297 -15.41 16.02 -10.28
C VAL A 297 -15.10 17.32 -9.55
N LEU A 298 -14.15 17.28 -8.65
CA LEU A 298 -13.68 18.45 -7.89
C LEU A 298 -12.93 19.42 -8.83
N ASP A 299 -13.35 20.67 -8.86
CA ASP A 299 -12.53 21.79 -9.28
C ASP A 299 -11.58 22.16 -8.12
N ALA A 300 -10.34 21.66 -8.16
CA ALA A 300 -9.39 21.82 -7.08
C ALA A 300 -9.03 23.29 -6.78
N ALA A 301 -9.07 24.15 -7.79
CA ALA A 301 -8.79 25.57 -7.63
C ALA A 301 -9.90 26.32 -6.89
N ARG A 302 -11.17 25.94 -7.14
CA ARG A 302 -12.35 26.58 -6.53
C ARG A 302 -12.88 25.85 -5.30
N GLY A 303 -12.59 24.57 -5.15
CA GLY A 303 -13.17 23.72 -4.10
C GLY A 303 -14.63 23.35 -4.34
N GLU A 304 -15.09 23.39 -5.60
CA GLU A 304 -16.47 23.13 -6.01
C GLU A 304 -16.55 21.85 -6.85
N TYR A 305 -17.73 21.23 -6.90
CA TYR A 305 -17.96 20.05 -7.72
C TYR A 305 -18.72 20.40 -8.98
N ARG A 306 -18.28 19.85 -10.11
CA ARG A 306 -18.97 19.94 -11.42
C ARG A 306 -19.34 18.54 -11.89
N ALA A 307 -20.42 18.42 -12.64
CA ALA A 307 -20.80 17.15 -13.23
C ALA A 307 -19.69 16.61 -14.14
N ALA A 308 -19.42 15.30 -14.05
CA ALA A 308 -18.31 14.71 -14.80
C ALA A 308 -18.48 14.87 -16.33
N HIS A 309 -19.72 14.87 -16.84
CA HIS A 309 -19.99 15.09 -18.27
C HIS A 309 -19.62 16.50 -18.74
N ASP A 310 -19.66 17.51 -17.86
CA ASP A 310 -19.21 18.88 -18.15
C ASP A 310 -17.69 19.04 -17.99
N SER A 311 -17.03 18.01 -17.45
CA SER A 311 -15.59 17.98 -17.16
C SER A 311 -14.84 16.97 -18.05
N ILE A 312 -15.49 16.49 -19.13
CA ILE A 312 -14.84 15.59 -20.10
C ILE A 312 -13.69 16.34 -20.75
N VAL A 313 -12.50 15.79 -20.55
CA VAL A 313 -11.29 16.27 -21.22
C VAL A 313 -10.86 15.21 -22.22
N ASP A 314 -10.78 15.61 -23.48
CA ASP A 314 -10.18 14.75 -24.50
C ASP A 314 -8.69 14.57 -24.16
N PRO A 315 -8.23 13.34 -23.97
CA PRO A 315 -6.83 13.11 -23.71
C PRO A 315 -6.00 13.50 -24.94
N PRO A 316 -4.75 13.98 -24.76
CA PRO A 316 -3.87 14.25 -25.88
C PRO A 316 -3.75 13.04 -26.82
N ASP A 317 -3.56 13.31 -28.13
CA ASP A 317 -3.52 12.27 -29.17
C ASP A 317 -2.55 11.13 -28.88
N PHE A 318 -1.40 11.45 -28.27
CA PHE A 318 -0.40 10.44 -27.90
C PHE A 318 -0.93 9.51 -26.81
N VAL A 319 -1.73 9.99 -25.86
CA VAL A 319 -2.39 9.17 -24.83
C VAL A 319 -3.42 8.24 -25.46
N ALA A 320 -4.24 8.76 -26.38
CA ALA A 320 -5.19 7.94 -27.12
C ALA A 320 -4.49 6.85 -27.94
N ARG A 321 -3.31 7.16 -28.51
CA ARG A 321 -2.47 6.19 -29.21
C ARG A 321 -1.88 5.14 -28.25
N MET A 322 -1.38 5.52 -27.07
CA MET A 322 -0.91 4.59 -26.05
C MET A 322 -2.00 3.60 -25.63
N LYS A 323 -3.22 4.11 -25.36
CA LYS A 323 -4.38 3.27 -25.01
C LYS A 323 -4.71 2.24 -26.11
N ARG A 324 -4.70 2.65 -27.38
CA ARG A 324 -4.92 1.71 -28.50
C ARG A 324 -3.86 0.63 -28.58
N LEU A 325 -2.60 0.98 -28.40
CA LEU A 325 -1.47 0.02 -28.41
C LEU A 325 -1.56 -0.96 -27.26
N ASN A 326 -1.88 -0.51 -26.04
CA ASN A 326 -2.04 -1.36 -24.87
C ASN A 326 -3.18 -2.39 -25.05
N ARG A 327 -4.31 -2.00 -25.64
CA ARG A 327 -5.43 -2.91 -25.91
C ARG A 327 -5.08 -4.11 -26.81
N VAL A 328 -4.05 -3.97 -27.62
CA VAL A 328 -3.57 -5.04 -28.52
C VAL A 328 -2.24 -5.64 -28.04
N GLY A 329 -1.84 -5.41 -26.80
CA GLY A 329 -0.65 -6.01 -26.21
C GLY A 329 0.69 -5.41 -26.67
N ARG A 330 0.67 -4.25 -27.37
CA ARG A 330 1.87 -3.58 -27.91
C ARG A 330 2.45 -2.59 -26.88
N TYR A 331 2.75 -3.09 -25.66
CA TYR A 331 3.17 -2.25 -24.52
C TYR A 331 4.48 -1.51 -24.76
N ARG A 332 5.45 -2.16 -25.40
CA ARG A 332 6.74 -1.54 -25.77
C ARG A 332 6.57 -0.34 -26.68
N GLU A 333 5.68 -0.45 -27.65
CA GLU A 333 5.38 0.64 -28.57
C GLU A 333 4.57 1.76 -27.89
N ALA A 334 3.69 1.42 -26.96
CA ALA A 334 2.99 2.41 -26.17
C ALA A 334 3.99 3.24 -25.32
N MET A 335 4.98 2.59 -24.69
CA MET A 335 6.02 3.31 -23.96
C MET A 335 6.94 4.13 -24.89
N ALA A 336 7.24 3.65 -26.09
CA ALA A 336 7.97 4.44 -27.09
C ALA A 336 7.20 5.70 -27.51
N VAL A 337 5.87 5.62 -27.63
CA VAL A 337 5.01 6.80 -27.87
C VAL A 337 5.13 7.79 -26.71
N MET A 338 5.08 7.33 -25.45
CA MET A 338 5.23 8.18 -24.27
C MET A 338 6.57 8.94 -24.28
N VAL A 339 7.67 8.21 -24.52
CA VAL A 339 9.01 8.79 -24.53
C VAL A 339 9.21 9.77 -25.66
N GLY A 340 8.67 9.49 -26.85
CA GLY A 340 8.85 10.28 -28.07
C GLY A 340 7.83 11.40 -28.27
N ALA A 341 6.78 11.51 -27.48
CA ALA A 341 5.77 12.55 -27.60
C ALA A 341 6.35 13.93 -27.24
N SER A 342 5.78 14.99 -27.83
CA SER A 342 6.18 16.39 -27.60
C SER A 342 5.04 17.19 -26.99
N GLY A 343 5.38 18.30 -26.34
CA GLY A 343 4.44 19.20 -25.69
C GLY A 343 4.46 19.06 -24.17
N TRP A 344 3.90 20.06 -23.49
CA TRP A 344 3.93 20.15 -22.03
C TRP A 344 3.22 18.98 -21.33
N GLU A 345 2.15 18.45 -21.91
CA GLU A 345 1.42 17.29 -21.40
C GLU A 345 2.29 16.02 -21.44
N ALA A 346 3.06 15.86 -22.51
CA ALA A 346 3.99 14.74 -22.63
C ALA A 346 5.14 14.88 -21.66
N ASP A 347 5.65 16.10 -21.43
CA ASP A 347 6.68 16.38 -20.44
C ASP A 347 6.18 16.12 -19.02
N LEU A 348 4.96 16.52 -18.71
CA LEU A 348 4.31 16.26 -17.42
C LEU A 348 4.15 14.74 -17.17
N LEU A 349 3.60 14.02 -18.17
CA LEU A 349 3.43 12.57 -18.08
C LEU A 349 4.78 11.88 -17.88
N ARG A 350 5.80 12.23 -18.67
CA ARG A 350 7.15 11.66 -18.53
C ARG A 350 7.73 11.94 -17.15
N ARG A 351 7.61 13.18 -16.65
CA ARG A 351 8.11 13.54 -15.32
C ARG A 351 7.50 12.67 -14.23
N ILE A 352 6.20 12.39 -14.27
CA ILE A 352 5.51 11.57 -13.27
C ILE A 352 5.85 10.08 -13.43
N VAL A 353 5.81 9.53 -14.66
CA VAL A 353 6.06 8.11 -14.89
C VAL A 353 7.54 7.75 -14.71
N LEU A 354 8.45 8.54 -15.27
CA LEU A 354 9.89 8.35 -15.06
C LEU A 354 10.30 8.72 -13.63
N GLY A 355 9.65 9.70 -13.01
CA GLY A 355 9.81 10.03 -11.60
C GLY A 355 9.42 8.88 -10.67
N TYR A 356 8.41 8.11 -11.02
CA TYR A 356 8.08 6.85 -10.34
C TYR A 356 9.20 5.82 -10.47
N VAL A 357 9.72 5.60 -11.69
CA VAL A 357 10.84 4.67 -11.93
C VAL A 357 12.10 5.11 -11.18
N SER A 358 12.47 6.39 -11.31
CA SER A 358 13.63 6.97 -10.64
C SER A 358 13.52 6.82 -9.12
N TYR A 359 12.43 7.30 -8.54
CA TYR A 359 12.26 7.32 -7.09
C TYR A 359 12.21 5.90 -6.51
N GLY A 360 11.45 5.00 -7.14
CA GLY A 360 11.34 3.62 -6.68
C GLY A 360 12.69 2.90 -6.68
N LEU A 361 13.42 2.94 -7.79
CA LEU A 361 14.72 2.26 -7.90
C LEU A 361 15.84 2.91 -7.09
N ASN A 362 15.75 4.21 -6.76
CA ASN A 362 16.68 4.88 -5.84
C ASN A 362 16.43 4.51 -4.36
N ARG A 363 15.35 3.77 -4.04
CA ARG A 363 15.13 3.21 -2.68
C ARG A 363 15.94 1.94 -2.42
N VAL A 364 16.57 1.38 -3.44
CA VAL A 364 17.49 0.23 -3.29
C VAL A 364 18.73 0.65 -2.49
N GLY A 365 19.05 -0.09 -1.45
CA GLY A 365 20.13 0.22 -0.50
C GLY A 365 19.73 1.18 0.63
N GLU A 366 18.53 1.78 0.57
CA GLU A 366 17.99 2.64 1.63
C GLU A 366 16.83 1.95 2.38
N VAL A 367 15.80 1.54 1.65
CA VAL A 367 14.56 0.99 2.21
C VAL A 367 14.43 -0.50 1.93
N VAL A 368 14.97 -0.96 0.82
CA VAL A 368 14.97 -2.35 0.35
C VAL A 368 16.35 -2.76 -0.14
N GLU A 369 16.60 -4.07 -0.23
CA GLU A 369 17.92 -4.59 -0.62
C GLU A 369 18.14 -4.60 -2.14
N ALA A 370 17.10 -4.87 -2.92
CA ALA A 370 17.21 -5.06 -4.36
C ALA A 370 16.06 -4.43 -5.16
N ALA A 371 16.28 -4.16 -6.45
CA ALA A 371 15.24 -3.66 -7.37
C ALA A 371 14.01 -4.57 -7.40
N ARG A 372 14.23 -5.90 -7.33
CA ARG A 372 13.15 -6.89 -7.25
C ARG A 372 12.19 -6.64 -6.09
N ASP A 373 12.65 -6.09 -4.99
CA ASP A 373 11.80 -5.83 -3.81
C ASP A 373 10.87 -4.65 -4.08
N VAL A 374 11.37 -3.60 -4.76
CA VAL A 374 10.53 -2.51 -5.27
C VAL A 374 9.51 -3.03 -6.27
N ASP A 375 9.95 -3.86 -7.21
CA ASP A 375 9.06 -4.45 -8.22
C ASP A 375 7.94 -5.28 -7.60
N ARG A 376 8.28 -6.11 -6.62
CA ARG A 376 7.30 -6.94 -5.90
C ARG A 376 6.27 -6.09 -5.15
N ILE A 377 6.72 -5.08 -4.41
CA ILE A 377 5.77 -4.28 -3.63
C ILE A 377 4.86 -3.44 -4.52
N MET A 378 5.39 -2.89 -5.61
CA MET A 378 4.57 -2.13 -6.55
C MET A 378 3.65 -3.05 -7.38
N GLY A 379 4.14 -4.20 -7.83
CA GLY A 379 3.36 -5.16 -8.63
C GLY A 379 2.32 -5.95 -7.85
N PHE A 380 2.58 -6.30 -6.61
CA PHE A 380 1.71 -7.16 -5.79
C PHE A 380 1.06 -6.43 -4.62
N GLY A 381 1.55 -5.25 -4.23
CA GLY A 381 0.96 -4.40 -3.21
C GLY A 381 0.04 -3.32 -3.82
N PHE A 382 0.53 -2.58 -4.80
CA PHE A 382 -0.22 -1.50 -5.46
C PHE A 382 -0.94 -1.94 -6.74
N ASN A 383 -0.62 -3.12 -7.28
CA ASN A 383 -1.05 -3.57 -8.60
C ASN A 383 -0.69 -2.56 -9.72
N TRP A 384 0.49 -1.96 -9.60
CA TRP A 384 1.09 -1.07 -10.60
C TRP A 384 2.19 -1.82 -11.36
N ALA A 385 2.43 -1.43 -12.62
CA ALA A 385 3.56 -1.94 -13.37
C ALA A 385 4.86 -1.67 -12.58
N PRO A 386 5.60 -2.71 -12.23
CA PRO A 386 6.88 -2.57 -11.54
C PRO A 386 7.82 -1.60 -12.27
N PRO A 387 8.65 -0.82 -11.55
CA PRO A 387 9.63 0.06 -12.19
C PRO A 387 10.49 -0.65 -13.22
N SER A 388 10.99 -1.86 -12.92
CA SER A 388 11.80 -2.64 -13.86
C SER A 388 11.04 -3.09 -15.11
N VAL A 389 9.73 -3.33 -15.02
CA VAL A 389 8.89 -3.61 -16.20
C VAL A 389 8.86 -2.40 -17.12
N LEU A 390 8.66 -1.19 -16.57
CA LEU A 390 8.67 0.03 -17.39
C LEU A 390 10.03 0.26 -18.04
N VAL A 391 11.12 0.01 -17.32
CA VAL A 391 12.49 0.07 -17.86
C VAL A 391 12.68 -0.93 -19.00
N ASP A 392 12.24 -2.19 -18.85
CA ASP A 392 12.37 -3.21 -19.88
C ASP A 392 11.52 -2.90 -21.13
N LEU A 393 10.36 -2.25 -20.94
CA LEU A 393 9.52 -1.82 -22.06
C LEU A 393 10.11 -0.62 -22.82
N ILE A 394 10.73 0.32 -22.13
CA ILE A 394 11.38 1.51 -22.72
C ILE A 394 12.76 1.13 -23.27
N GLY A 395 13.51 0.32 -22.56
CA GLY A 395 14.92 0.01 -22.75
C GLY A 395 15.81 0.77 -21.76
N VAL A 396 16.82 0.07 -21.19
CA VAL A 396 17.67 0.65 -20.11
C VAL A 396 18.35 1.96 -20.57
N LYS A 397 19.02 1.95 -21.75
CA LYS A 397 19.72 3.13 -22.27
C LYS A 397 18.77 4.29 -22.52
N GLN A 398 17.59 4.02 -23.10
CA GLN A 398 16.57 5.01 -23.38
C GLN A 398 15.99 5.57 -22.08
N THR A 399 15.81 4.72 -21.06
CA THR A 399 15.35 5.16 -19.73
C THR A 399 16.36 6.09 -19.09
N VAL A 400 17.65 5.76 -19.09
CA VAL A 400 18.72 6.61 -18.55
C VAL A 400 18.71 7.97 -19.25
N SER A 401 18.72 7.99 -20.59
CA SER A 401 18.70 9.25 -21.37
C SER A 401 17.44 10.08 -21.08
N ALA A 402 16.27 9.43 -20.94
CA ALA A 402 15.02 10.12 -20.63
C ALA A 402 15.00 10.69 -19.20
N LEU A 403 15.58 9.98 -18.22
CA LEU A 403 15.76 10.48 -16.85
C LEU A 403 16.68 11.71 -16.82
N GLU A 404 17.84 11.66 -17.49
CA GLU A 404 18.77 12.77 -17.60
C GLU A 404 18.11 14.00 -18.25
N SER A 405 17.39 13.80 -19.35
CA SER A 405 16.64 14.86 -20.05
C SER A 405 15.55 15.48 -19.16
N ALA A 406 14.89 14.68 -18.33
CA ALA A 406 13.89 15.14 -17.36
C ALA A 406 14.51 15.71 -16.07
N LYS A 407 15.82 15.72 -15.93
CA LYS A 407 16.58 16.13 -14.72
C LYS A 407 16.17 15.34 -13.48
N LEU A 408 15.88 14.04 -13.66
CA LEU A 408 15.57 13.10 -12.59
C LEU A 408 16.81 12.30 -12.20
N PRO A 409 17.01 11.95 -10.92
CA PRO A 409 18.12 11.11 -10.49
C PRO A 409 18.12 9.76 -11.23
N VAL A 410 19.29 9.37 -11.76
CA VAL A 410 19.45 8.07 -12.42
C VAL A 410 19.78 7.02 -11.37
N PRO A 411 18.96 5.97 -11.21
CA PRO A 411 19.23 4.90 -10.25
C PRO A 411 20.53 4.15 -10.56
N ALA A 412 21.36 3.90 -9.53
CA ALA A 412 22.61 3.17 -9.69
C ALA A 412 22.43 1.79 -10.31
N VAL A 413 21.31 1.12 -10.02
CA VAL A 413 20.97 -0.19 -10.58
C VAL A 413 20.87 -0.16 -12.11
N LEU A 414 20.44 0.94 -12.73
CA LEU A 414 20.38 1.08 -14.18
C LEU A 414 21.78 1.28 -14.80
N LEU A 415 22.67 2.00 -14.11
CA LEU A 415 24.05 2.23 -14.55
C LEU A 415 24.91 0.96 -14.44
N GLN A 416 24.61 0.11 -13.47
CA GLN A 416 25.32 -1.13 -13.19
C GLN A 416 24.71 -2.33 -13.93
N HIS A 417 23.54 -2.17 -14.57
CA HIS A 417 22.86 -3.26 -15.27
C HIS A 417 23.65 -3.70 -16.52
N GLY A 418 23.93 -4.98 -16.60
CA GLY A 418 24.66 -5.58 -17.72
C GLY A 418 23.77 -5.83 -18.94
N SER A 419 23.24 -7.03 -19.06
CA SER A 419 22.41 -7.46 -20.19
C SER A 419 21.22 -8.31 -19.71
N GLY A 420 20.17 -8.36 -20.53
CA GLY A 420 18.94 -9.11 -20.22
C GLY A 420 17.87 -8.20 -19.59
N PRO A 421 16.74 -8.78 -19.17
CA PRO A 421 15.67 -8.03 -18.52
C PRO A 421 16.07 -7.63 -17.09
N LEU A 422 15.63 -6.45 -16.68
CA LEU A 422 15.77 -5.98 -15.30
C LEU A 422 14.70 -6.62 -14.39
N PHE A 423 13.51 -6.84 -14.94
CA PHE A 423 12.40 -7.49 -14.24
C PHE A 423 12.59 -9.03 -14.25
N VAL A 424 12.70 -9.62 -13.06
CA VAL A 424 13.06 -11.05 -12.90
C VAL A 424 12.01 -11.91 -12.18
N GLU A 425 10.79 -11.40 -11.94
CA GLU A 425 9.72 -12.22 -11.35
C GLU A 425 9.15 -13.22 -12.38
N PRO A 426 9.27 -14.53 -12.14
CA PRO A 426 8.75 -15.54 -13.07
C PRO A 426 7.22 -15.58 -13.05
N HIS A 427 6.63 -15.96 -14.18
CA HIS A 427 5.18 -16.20 -14.34
C HIS A 427 4.28 -14.98 -14.12
N VAL A 428 4.80 -13.77 -14.28
CA VAL A 428 4.00 -12.54 -14.25
C VAL A 428 3.66 -12.12 -15.68
N ASP A 429 2.37 -12.11 -16.00
CA ASP A 429 1.91 -11.49 -17.24
C ASP A 429 1.98 -9.96 -17.09
N VAL A 430 2.86 -9.34 -17.87
CA VAL A 430 3.04 -7.87 -17.88
C VAL A 430 1.74 -7.16 -18.30
N GLY A 431 0.94 -7.79 -19.15
CA GLY A 431 -0.34 -7.24 -19.62
C GLY A 431 -1.31 -6.91 -18.49
N ARG A 432 -1.26 -7.64 -17.38
CA ARG A 432 -2.14 -7.39 -16.21
C ARG A 432 -2.07 -5.97 -15.65
N PHE A 433 -0.97 -5.27 -15.89
CA PHE A 433 -0.76 -3.91 -15.38
C PHE A 433 -1.30 -2.82 -16.31
N PHE A 434 -1.64 -3.16 -17.56
CA PHE A 434 -2.03 -2.21 -18.60
C PHE A 434 -3.50 -2.37 -19.04
N VAL A 435 -4.31 -2.98 -18.22
CA VAL A 435 -5.75 -3.11 -18.44
C VAL A 435 -6.45 -1.76 -18.20
N GLY A 436 -7.01 -1.19 -19.27
CA GLY A 436 -7.74 0.09 -19.21
C GLY A 436 -8.53 0.33 -20.50
#